data_905dbfe359d95d68e13c3f0705904fd1
#
_entry.id   905dbfe359d95d68e13c3f0705904fd1
#
_cell.length_a   1.000
_cell.length_b   1.000
_cell.length_c   1.000
_cell.angle_alpha   90.00
_cell.angle_beta   90.00
_cell.angle_gamma   90.00
#
_symmetry.space_group_name_H-M   'P 1'
#
loop_
_entity.id
_entity.type
_entity.pdbx_description
1 polymer ?
#
loop_
_entity_poly.entity_id
_entity_poly.type
_entity_poly.pdbx_seq_one_letter_code
_entity_poly.pdbx_strand_id
1 'polypeptide(L)'
;VIIFSRFRGMVDILEAELEGRKIKTCRITGAESGDQRVESQKAFQDPKNETKACLITMAAAEGVNLQLAKAVIFYDTPWSAGDYLQIIGRMIRIGSIHDKVFSYHVCAPKTIDERVMKTLHVKMGLIEAVLGKRLKEEGSEDEVLEVGQSELNDIFDGLLEDAQDIIKVR
;
A
#
# COMPACT_ATOMS: atom_id res chain seq x y z
N VAL A 1 -6.31 -11.67 -3.28
CA VAL A 1 -5.16 -10.75 -3.25
C VAL A 1 -5.51 -9.47 -3.99
N ILE A 2 -4.97 -8.34 -3.53
CA ILE A 2 -4.99 -7.08 -4.26
C ILE A 2 -3.67 -6.94 -5.02
N ILE A 3 -3.72 -6.42 -6.24
CA ILE A 3 -2.53 -6.04 -7.02
C ILE A 3 -2.67 -4.57 -7.35
N PHE A 4 -1.74 -3.78 -6.84
CA PHE A 4 -1.72 -2.34 -7.04
C PHE A 4 -0.68 -1.95 -8.08
N SER A 5 -1.06 -1.07 -9.00
CA SER A 5 -0.14 -0.28 -9.81
C SER A 5 -0.64 1.16 -9.95
N ARG A 6 0.28 2.11 -10.00
CA ARG A 6 -0.03 3.52 -10.30
C ARG A 6 -0.42 3.72 -11.76
N PHE A 7 0.04 2.84 -12.62
CA PHE A 7 -0.09 2.97 -14.06
C PHE A 7 -1.21 2.07 -14.58
N ARG A 8 -2.24 2.68 -15.15
CA ARG A 8 -3.36 1.95 -15.73
C ARG A 8 -2.92 0.97 -16.82
N GLY A 9 -1.99 1.39 -17.70
CA GLY A 9 -1.46 0.49 -18.72
C GLY A 9 -0.78 -0.76 -18.16
N MET A 10 -0.19 -0.67 -16.95
CA MET A 10 0.35 -1.84 -16.27
C MET A 10 -0.76 -2.75 -15.75
N VAL A 11 -1.85 -2.18 -15.23
CA VAL A 11 -3.04 -2.95 -14.84
C VAL A 11 -3.57 -3.75 -16.03
N ASP A 12 -3.66 -3.14 -17.21
CA ASP A 12 -4.14 -3.81 -18.43
C ASP A 12 -3.22 -4.99 -18.83
N ILE A 13 -1.90 -4.83 -18.70
CA ILE A 13 -0.91 -5.90 -18.97
C ILE A 13 -1.04 -7.03 -17.96
N LEU A 14 -1.12 -6.69 -16.66
CA LEU A 14 -1.25 -7.67 -15.59
C LEU A 14 -2.56 -8.45 -15.70
N GLU A 15 -3.66 -7.79 -16.05
CA GLU A 15 -4.96 -8.43 -16.26
C GLU A 15 -4.87 -9.48 -17.39
N ALA A 16 -4.34 -9.09 -18.54
CA ALA A 16 -4.16 -10.00 -19.69
C ALA A 16 -3.27 -11.22 -19.33
N GLU A 17 -2.19 -11.00 -18.60
CA GLU A 17 -1.29 -12.08 -18.17
C GLU A 17 -1.96 -13.04 -17.19
N LEU A 18 -2.73 -12.51 -16.23
CA LEU A 18 -3.45 -13.33 -15.25
C LEU A 18 -4.59 -14.12 -15.91
N GLU A 19 -5.33 -13.51 -16.84
CA GLU A 19 -6.35 -14.19 -17.63
C GLU A 19 -5.76 -15.32 -18.49
N GLY A 20 -4.60 -15.07 -19.13
CA GLY A 20 -3.85 -16.10 -19.86
C GLY A 20 -3.49 -17.31 -18.98
N ARG A 21 -3.32 -17.10 -17.69
CA ARG A 21 -3.07 -18.13 -16.67
C ARG A 21 -4.36 -18.69 -16.03
N LYS A 22 -5.54 -18.32 -16.56
CA LYS A 22 -6.86 -18.70 -16.04
C LYS A 22 -7.11 -18.26 -14.59
N ILE A 23 -6.49 -17.17 -14.16
CA ILE A 23 -6.73 -16.52 -12.88
C ILE A 23 -7.79 -15.45 -13.10
N LYS A 24 -8.98 -15.67 -12.54
CA LYS A 24 -10.08 -14.74 -12.64
C LYS A 24 -9.79 -13.49 -11.83
N THR A 25 -9.92 -12.36 -12.49
CA THR A 25 -9.64 -11.03 -11.90
C THR A 25 -10.88 -10.15 -11.91
N CYS A 26 -10.83 -9.09 -11.14
CA CYS A 26 -11.65 -7.91 -11.30
C CYS A 26 -10.75 -6.68 -11.21
N ARG A 27 -11.24 -5.53 -11.67
CA ARG A 27 -10.46 -4.29 -11.67
C ARG A 27 -11.26 -3.11 -11.14
N ILE A 28 -10.57 -2.22 -10.44
CA ILE A 28 -11.09 -0.95 -9.96
C ILE A 28 -10.01 0.10 -10.20
N THR A 29 -10.17 0.83 -11.31
CA THR A 29 -9.14 1.79 -11.71
C THR A 29 -9.73 3.19 -11.90
N GLY A 30 -9.94 3.97 -12.29
CA GLY A 30 -10.60 5.25 -12.52
C GLY A 30 -11.40 5.28 -13.81
N ALA A 31 -11.36 4.20 -14.57
CA ALA A 31 -12.01 4.11 -15.87
C ALA A 31 -13.41 3.51 -15.80
N GLU A 32 -13.65 2.70 -14.79
CA GLU A 32 -14.92 2.02 -14.59
C GLU A 32 -15.98 3.02 -14.10
N SER A 33 -17.22 2.83 -14.55
CA SER A 33 -18.38 3.54 -13.99
C SER A 33 -18.61 3.17 -12.52
N GLY A 34 -19.42 3.96 -11.81
CA GLY A 34 -19.77 3.67 -10.42
C GLY A 34 -20.36 2.27 -10.26
N ASP A 35 -21.25 1.86 -11.17
CA ASP A 35 -21.91 0.55 -11.12
C ASP A 35 -20.91 -0.59 -11.36
N GLN A 36 -20.00 -0.44 -12.31
CA GLN A 36 -18.95 -1.42 -12.59
C GLN A 36 -17.99 -1.58 -11.40
N ARG A 37 -17.67 -0.50 -10.70
CA ARG A 37 -16.85 -0.56 -9.47
C ARG A 37 -17.55 -1.34 -8.37
N VAL A 38 -18.84 -1.08 -8.17
CA VAL A 38 -19.67 -1.79 -7.17
C VAL A 38 -19.74 -3.28 -7.52
N GLU A 39 -19.91 -3.62 -8.78
CA GLU A 39 -19.93 -5.02 -9.26
C GLU A 39 -18.57 -5.71 -9.01
N SER A 40 -17.47 -5.08 -9.41
CA SER A 40 -16.12 -5.58 -9.14
C SER A 40 -15.86 -5.78 -7.65
N GLN A 41 -16.25 -4.83 -6.82
CA GLN A 41 -16.12 -4.94 -5.37
C GLN A 41 -16.95 -6.11 -4.83
N LYS A 42 -18.21 -6.27 -5.24
CA LYS A 42 -19.07 -7.39 -4.83
C LYS A 42 -18.49 -8.73 -5.27
N ALA A 43 -18.01 -8.84 -6.51
CA ALA A 43 -17.40 -10.04 -7.03
C ALA A 43 -16.15 -10.45 -6.22
N PHE A 44 -15.33 -9.47 -5.84
CA PHE A 44 -14.14 -9.72 -5.02
C PHE A 44 -14.46 -10.06 -3.56
N GLN A 45 -15.50 -9.47 -3.00
CA GLN A 45 -15.92 -9.66 -1.60
C GLN A 45 -16.82 -10.89 -1.38
N ASP A 46 -17.24 -11.58 -2.43
CA ASP A 46 -17.98 -12.83 -2.31
C ASP A 46 -17.02 -14.03 -2.23
N PRO A 47 -16.94 -14.72 -1.08
CA PRO A 47 -16.07 -15.89 -0.93
C PRO A 47 -16.41 -17.06 -1.87
N LYS A 48 -17.63 -17.08 -2.41
CA LYS A 48 -18.10 -18.08 -3.37
C LYS A 48 -17.74 -17.74 -4.81
N ASN A 49 -17.34 -16.50 -5.06
CA ASN A 49 -16.90 -16.05 -6.38
C ASN A 49 -15.48 -16.57 -6.66
N GLU A 50 -15.23 -16.93 -7.89
CA GLU A 50 -13.92 -17.44 -8.33
C GLU A 50 -12.86 -16.35 -8.51
N THR A 51 -13.20 -15.08 -8.30
CA THR A 51 -12.28 -13.94 -8.43
C THR A 51 -11.16 -14.04 -7.40
N LYS A 52 -9.92 -14.21 -7.87
CA LYS A 52 -8.74 -14.40 -7.02
C LYS A 52 -7.93 -13.13 -6.81
N ALA A 53 -7.96 -12.21 -7.76
CA ALA A 53 -7.23 -10.97 -7.70
C ALA A 53 -8.09 -9.76 -8.06
N CYS A 54 -7.89 -8.68 -7.33
CA CYS A 54 -8.45 -7.35 -7.66
C CYS A 54 -7.30 -6.43 -8.04
N LEU A 55 -7.30 -5.98 -9.29
CA LEU A 55 -6.32 -5.04 -9.80
C LEU A 55 -6.81 -3.61 -9.54
N ILE A 56 -5.98 -2.81 -8.89
CA ILE A 56 -6.38 -1.46 -8.49
C ILE A 56 -5.34 -0.41 -8.87
N THR A 57 -5.81 0.82 -9.06
CA THR A 57 -4.98 2.03 -9.07
C THR A 57 -5.32 2.94 -7.88
N MET A 58 -4.66 4.08 -7.75
CA MET A 58 -4.99 5.07 -6.71
C MET A 58 -6.45 5.52 -6.75
N ALA A 59 -7.10 5.51 -7.90
CA ALA A 59 -8.52 5.84 -8.01
C ALA A 59 -9.45 4.90 -7.22
N ALA A 60 -9.00 3.66 -6.94
CA ALA A 60 -9.69 2.72 -6.06
C ALA A 60 -9.43 2.99 -4.57
N ALA A 61 -8.44 3.82 -4.25
CA ALA A 61 -8.13 4.16 -2.86
C ALA A 61 -9.25 4.98 -2.18
N GLU A 62 -10.26 5.41 -2.93
CA GLU A 62 -11.42 6.12 -2.41
C GLU A 62 -12.70 5.29 -2.54
N GLY A 63 -13.44 5.15 -1.44
CA GLY A 63 -14.80 4.63 -1.45
C GLY A 63 -14.98 3.12 -1.61
N VAL A 64 -13.94 2.32 -1.82
CA VAL A 64 -14.06 0.85 -1.94
C VAL A 64 -13.67 0.13 -0.65
N ASN A 65 -14.25 -1.05 -0.48
CA ASN A 65 -13.97 -1.96 0.62
C ASN A 65 -13.43 -3.27 0.05
N LEU A 66 -12.24 -3.69 0.49
CA LEU A 66 -11.54 -4.88 0.00
C LEU A 66 -11.07 -5.76 1.17
N GLN A 67 -11.85 -5.84 2.24
CA GLN A 67 -11.54 -6.52 3.52
C GLN A 67 -11.31 -8.02 3.38
N LEU A 68 -11.82 -8.65 2.33
CA LEU A 68 -11.56 -10.07 2.08
C LEU A 68 -10.12 -10.33 1.60
N ALA A 69 -9.39 -9.29 1.20
CA ALA A 69 -8.01 -9.44 0.80
C ALA A 69 -7.11 -9.72 2.01
N LYS A 70 -6.34 -10.79 1.94
CA LYS A 70 -5.30 -11.12 2.92
C LYS A 70 -3.93 -10.52 2.56
N ALA A 71 -3.74 -10.14 1.31
CA ALA A 71 -2.48 -9.60 0.83
C ALA A 71 -2.67 -8.54 -0.24
N VAL A 72 -1.73 -7.61 -0.31
CA VAL A 72 -1.54 -6.69 -1.43
C VAL A 72 -0.16 -6.89 -2.02
N ILE A 73 -0.09 -6.87 -3.34
CA ILE A 73 1.15 -6.84 -4.11
C ILE A 73 1.26 -5.44 -4.71
N PHE A 74 2.22 -4.68 -4.28
CA PHE A 74 2.60 -3.41 -4.90
C PHE A 74 3.52 -3.72 -6.08
N TYR A 75 2.97 -3.67 -7.30
CA TYR A 75 3.75 -3.88 -8.51
C TYR A 75 4.71 -2.70 -8.75
N ASP A 76 4.27 -1.51 -8.45
CA ASP A 76 5.10 -0.34 -8.25
C ASP A 76 4.81 0.30 -6.88
N THR A 77 5.85 0.66 -6.16
CA THR A 77 5.73 1.17 -4.79
C THR A 77 5.19 2.60 -4.78
N PRO A 78 4.17 2.92 -3.97
CA PRO A 78 3.72 4.30 -3.78
C PRO A 78 4.86 5.18 -3.25
N TRP A 79 4.96 6.40 -3.76
CA TRP A 79 6.00 7.34 -3.33
C TRP A 79 5.66 8.07 -2.04
N SER A 80 4.43 7.99 -1.61
CA SER A 80 3.89 8.62 -0.43
C SER A 80 3.45 7.56 0.58
N ALA A 81 3.82 7.76 1.84
CA ALA A 81 3.32 6.92 2.94
C ALA A 81 1.80 7.06 3.10
N GLY A 82 1.23 8.22 2.79
CA GLY A 82 -0.20 8.44 2.79
C GLY A 82 -0.92 7.55 1.78
N ASP A 83 -0.42 7.48 0.53
CA ASP A 83 -0.97 6.61 -0.52
C ASP A 83 -0.88 5.14 -0.11
N TYR A 84 0.28 4.73 0.44
CA TYR A 84 0.48 3.37 0.95
C TYR A 84 -0.56 3.02 2.03
N LEU A 85 -0.71 3.88 3.04
CA LEU A 85 -1.68 3.69 4.13
C LEU A 85 -3.12 3.69 3.63
N GLN A 86 -3.45 4.50 2.64
CA GLN A 86 -4.76 4.50 2.01
C GLN A 86 -5.11 3.15 1.39
N ILE A 87 -4.17 2.54 0.67
CA ILE A 87 -4.36 1.23 0.03
C ILE A 87 -4.50 0.14 1.10
N ILE A 88 -3.58 0.11 2.08
CA ILE A 88 -3.65 -0.86 3.19
C ILE A 88 -4.95 -0.69 3.98
N GLY A 89 -5.40 0.52 4.22
CA GLY A 89 -6.66 0.82 4.92
C GLY A 89 -7.92 0.34 4.19
N ARG A 90 -7.84 -0.14 2.94
CA ARG A 90 -8.95 -0.83 2.27
C ARG A 90 -9.10 -2.29 2.68
N MET A 91 -8.03 -2.87 3.20
CA MET A 91 -8.01 -4.25 3.72
C MET A 91 -8.22 -4.29 5.24
N ILE A 92 -7.55 -3.39 5.97
CA ILE A 92 -7.63 -3.30 7.43
C ILE A 92 -8.75 -2.33 7.80
N ARG A 93 -9.90 -2.86 8.17
CA ARG A 93 -11.08 -2.09 8.62
C ARG A 93 -11.80 -2.83 9.73
N ILE A 94 -12.66 -2.13 10.45
CA ILE A 94 -13.64 -2.75 11.37
C ILE A 94 -14.46 -3.77 10.60
N GLY A 95 -14.43 -5.03 11.05
CA GLY A 95 -15.08 -6.15 10.36
C GLY A 95 -14.18 -6.92 9.38
N SER A 96 -12.88 -6.61 9.32
CA SER A 96 -11.92 -7.48 8.62
C SER A 96 -11.89 -8.87 9.28
N ILE A 97 -11.90 -9.91 8.44
CA ILE A 97 -11.84 -11.31 8.89
C ILE A 97 -10.40 -11.78 9.12
N HIS A 98 -9.42 -10.95 8.83
CA HIS A 98 -8.01 -11.27 8.95
C HIS A 98 -7.35 -10.47 10.07
N ASP A 99 -6.73 -11.15 11.01
CA ASP A 99 -5.92 -10.54 12.08
C ASP A 99 -4.63 -9.90 11.54
N LYS A 100 -4.13 -10.43 10.42
CA LYS A 100 -2.91 -9.97 9.74
C LYS A 100 -3.12 -9.92 8.25
N VAL A 101 -2.65 -8.85 7.63
CA VAL A 101 -2.54 -8.69 6.18
C VAL A 101 -1.08 -8.58 5.79
N PHE A 102 -0.75 -9.00 4.57
CA PHE A 102 0.61 -9.01 4.05
C PHE A 102 0.75 -7.99 2.93
N SER A 103 1.85 -7.26 2.91
CA SER A 103 2.22 -6.43 1.78
C SER A 103 3.49 -6.95 1.14
N TYR A 104 3.44 -7.12 -0.18
CA TYR A 104 4.57 -7.54 -1.01
C TYR A 104 4.91 -6.40 -1.96
N HIS A 105 6.19 -6.14 -2.14
CA HIS A 105 6.67 -5.12 -3.06
C HIS A 105 7.53 -5.76 -4.14
N VAL A 106 7.19 -5.50 -5.39
CA VAL A 106 8.06 -5.82 -6.52
C VAL A 106 9.07 -4.68 -6.63
N CYS A 107 10.34 -5.02 -6.49
CA CYS A 107 11.42 -4.04 -6.48
C CYS A 107 12.55 -4.52 -7.41
N ALA A 108 12.91 -3.70 -8.37
CA ALA A 108 14.07 -3.98 -9.20
C ALA A 108 15.36 -3.52 -8.47
N PRO A 109 16.33 -4.43 -8.26
CA PRO A 109 17.55 -4.07 -7.55
C PRO A 109 18.37 -3.04 -8.35
N LYS A 110 19.05 -2.14 -7.63
CA LYS A 110 19.89 -1.06 -8.20
C LYS A 110 19.13 -0.05 -9.07
N THR A 111 17.83 0.11 -8.79
CA THR A 111 16.97 1.11 -9.45
C THR A 111 16.43 2.12 -8.46
N ILE A 112 15.61 3.04 -8.97
CA ILE A 112 14.88 3.99 -8.14
C ILE A 112 13.96 3.32 -7.11
N ASP A 113 13.50 2.09 -7.39
CA ASP A 113 12.60 1.35 -6.50
C ASP A 113 13.21 1.14 -5.11
N GLU A 114 14.51 0.82 -5.03
CA GLU A 114 15.18 0.66 -3.73
C GLU A 114 15.17 1.96 -2.91
N ARG A 115 15.36 3.11 -3.56
CA ARG A 115 15.32 4.42 -2.89
C ARG A 115 13.91 4.75 -2.41
N VAL A 116 12.92 4.51 -3.26
CA VAL A 116 11.51 4.71 -2.91
C VAL A 116 11.12 3.83 -1.71
N MET A 117 11.54 2.56 -1.72
CA MET A 117 11.30 1.63 -0.61
C MET A 117 11.95 2.09 0.71
N LYS A 118 13.22 2.49 0.67
CA LYS A 118 13.91 3.02 1.85
C LYS A 118 13.19 4.25 2.41
N THR A 119 12.87 5.21 1.53
CA THR A 119 12.14 6.42 1.92
C THR A 119 10.78 6.12 2.51
N LEU A 120 10.05 5.16 1.94
CA LEU A 120 8.76 4.72 2.45
C LEU A 120 8.89 4.11 3.85
N HIS A 121 9.86 3.23 4.07
CA HIS A 121 10.11 2.61 5.37
C HIS A 121 10.42 3.64 6.45
N VAL A 122 11.28 4.63 6.15
CA VAL A 122 11.58 5.72 7.09
C VAL A 122 10.33 6.52 7.44
N LYS A 123 9.54 6.91 6.43
CA LYS A 123 8.29 7.66 6.65
C LYS A 123 7.27 6.85 7.44
N MET A 124 7.18 5.54 7.22
CA MET A 124 6.29 4.66 7.98
C MET A 124 6.73 4.55 9.43
N GLY A 125 8.03 4.41 9.70
CA GLY A 125 8.58 4.42 11.07
C GLY A 125 8.27 5.72 11.81
N LEU A 126 8.38 6.87 11.15
CA LEU A 126 8.02 8.17 11.73
C LEU A 126 6.52 8.27 12.05
N ILE A 127 5.66 7.82 11.15
CA ILE A 127 4.20 7.80 11.36
C ILE A 127 3.86 6.89 12.54
N GLU A 128 4.46 5.72 12.61
CA GLU A 128 4.26 4.76 13.69
C GLU A 128 4.72 5.33 15.04
N ALA A 129 5.90 5.95 15.09
CA ALA A 129 6.41 6.61 16.29
C ALA A 129 5.48 7.73 16.77
N VAL A 130 4.98 8.58 15.89
CA VAL A 130 4.08 9.68 16.22
C VAL A 130 2.70 9.19 16.65
N LEU A 131 2.10 8.25 15.90
CA LEU A 131 0.78 7.70 16.23
C LEU A 131 0.84 6.80 17.46
N GLY A 132 1.88 5.98 17.59
CA GLY A 132 2.10 5.15 18.77
C GLY A 132 2.27 5.99 20.04
N LYS A 133 2.94 7.14 19.96
CA LYS A 133 3.07 8.09 21.08
C LYS A 133 1.71 8.69 21.48
N ARG A 134 0.88 9.10 20.50
CA ARG A 134 -0.47 9.65 20.77
C ARG A 134 -1.41 8.62 21.38
N LEU A 135 -1.40 7.39 20.90
CA LEU A 135 -2.25 6.32 21.43
C LEU A 135 -1.84 5.92 22.86
N LYS A 136 -0.56 6.08 23.22
CA LYS A 136 -0.06 5.84 24.59
C LYS A 136 -0.39 6.98 25.54
N GLU A 137 -0.42 8.23 25.09
CA GLU A 137 -0.83 9.37 25.89
C GLU A 137 -2.32 9.32 26.26
N GLU A 138 -3.16 8.63 25.47
CA GLU A 138 -4.59 8.49 25.72
C GLU A 138 -5.00 7.25 26.53
N GLY A 139 -4.12 6.31 26.81
CA GLY A 139 -4.66 5.06 27.40
C GLY A 139 -3.79 3.99 28.02
N SER A 140 -2.54 4.14 28.42
CA SER A 140 -1.88 3.14 29.29
C SER A 140 -0.48 3.51 29.78
N GLU A 141 -0.16 3.10 31.02
CA GLU A 141 1.11 3.25 31.72
C GLU A 141 2.22 2.27 31.27
N ASP A 142 2.28 1.83 30.02
CA ASP A 142 3.31 0.90 29.57
C ASP A 142 4.34 1.56 28.65
N GLU A 143 5.60 1.27 28.95
CA GLU A 143 6.87 1.77 28.40
C GLU A 143 6.80 2.40 27.01
N VAL A 144 6.95 3.71 26.99
CA VAL A 144 7.16 4.52 25.78
C VAL A 144 8.54 4.19 25.25
N LEU A 145 8.64 3.63 24.06
CA LEU A 145 9.84 3.75 23.25
C LEU A 145 10.02 5.25 22.93
N GLU A 146 10.81 5.94 23.76
CA GLU A 146 11.28 7.27 23.44
C GLU A 146 12.18 7.17 22.21
N VAL A 147 11.63 7.51 21.05
CA VAL A 147 12.48 7.84 19.90
C VAL A 147 13.17 9.14 20.29
N GLY A 148 14.41 9.04 20.69
CA GLY A 148 15.21 10.19 21.15
C GLY A 148 15.32 11.22 20.02
N GLN A 149 15.46 12.50 20.40
CA GLN A 149 15.63 13.60 19.44
C GLN A 149 16.84 13.38 18.52
N SER A 150 17.85 12.61 18.98
CA SER A 150 19.00 12.16 18.19
C SER A 150 18.62 11.19 17.08
N GLU A 151 17.75 10.21 17.34
CA GLU A 151 17.28 9.25 16.33
C GLU A 151 16.40 9.91 15.28
N LEU A 152 15.58 10.90 15.69
CA LEU A 152 14.82 11.71 14.72
C LEU A 152 15.75 12.54 13.84
N ASN A 153 16.81 13.13 14.40
CA ASN A 153 17.80 13.88 13.64
C ASN A 153 18.57 12.98 12.68
N ASP A 154 19.00 11.78 13.10
CA ASP A 154 19.69 10.81 12.26
C ASP A 154 18.80 10.37 11.08
N ILE A 155 17.49 10.22 11.30
CA ILE A 155 16.50 9.93 10.26
C ILE A 155 16.35 11.11 9.30
N PHE A 156 16.28 12.34 9.82
CA PHE A 156 16.21 13.56 8.99
C PHE A 156 17.50 13.81 8.20
N ASP A 157 18.65 13.59 8.81
CA ASP A 157 19.95 13.74 8.15
C ASP A 157 20.14 12.71 7.04
N GLY A 158 19.76 11.45 7.28
CA GLY A 158 19.71 10.42 6.24
C GLY A 158 18.78 10.77 5.08
N LEU A 159 17.62 11.36 5.34
CA LEU A 159 16.71 11.85 4.30
C LEU A 159 17.28 13.03 3.50
N LEU A 160 18.04 13.90 4.16
CA LEU A 160 18.71 15.04 3.51
C LEU A 160 19.88 14.59 2.65
N GLU A 161 20.68 13.61 3.11
CA GLU A 161 21.77 13.00 2.34
C GLU A 161 21.23 12.30 1.08
N ASP A 162 20.18 11.49 1.21
CA ASP A 162 19.51 10.83 0.08
C ASP A 162 18.94 11.87 -0.93
N ALA A 163 18.38 12.98 -0.44
CA ALA A 163 17.88 14.05 -1.29
C ALA A 163 19.02 14.79 -2.01
N GLN A 164 20.17 15.02 -1.37
CA GLN A 164 21.33 15.65 -1.97
C GLN A 164 21.99 14.77 -3.03
N ASP A 165 22.01 13.46 -2.85
CA ASP A 165 22.54 12.51 -3.82
C ASP A 165 21.66 12.43 -5.09
N ILE A 166 20.35 12.63 -4.96
CA ILE A 166 19.42 12.75 -6.10
C ILE A 166 19.73 14.01 -6.93
N ILE A 167 20.14 15.10 -6.29
CA ILE A 167 20.45 16.39 -6.95
C ILE A 167 21.82 16.33 -7.65
N LYS A 168 22.78 15.57 -7.13
CA LYS A 168 24.13 15.44 -7.71
C LYS A 168 24.21 14.56 -8.96
N VAL A 169 23.16 13.82 -9.29
CA VAL A 169 23.08 12.90 -10.46
C VAL A 169 22.45 13.58 -11.69
N ARG A 170 22.33 14.91 -11.69
CA ARG A 170 21.93 15.69 -12.88
C ARG A 170 23.09 16.41 -13.53
#